data_5ab667bd43ff77c46a75cdaa2bbb4efe
#
_entry.id   5ab667bd43ff77c46a75cdaa2bbb4efe
#
_cell.length_a   1.000
_cell.length_b   1.000
_cell.length_c   1.000
_cell.angle_alpha   90.00
_cell.angle_beta   90.00
_cell.angle_gamma   90.00
#
_symmetry.space_group_name_H-M   'P 1'
#
loop_
_entity.id
_entity.type
_entity.pdbx_description
1 polymer ?
#
loop_
_entity_poly.entity_id
_entity_poly.type
_entity_poly.pdbx_seq_one_letter_code
_entity_poly.pdbx_strand_id
1 'polypeptide(L)'
;ARSYALKILGNSFYGYLAFYGARWYSFESAGATTAYARDYIKRTIKSAEESGFEVVYSDTDSCFLLLKDKNPQEATDFMDKVNKTLPGRMELEFEGYFPRGIFVAQKGSQKGAKKKYALIREDGSMKITGFETVRRNWSTLAKDVQQEGLRLVLNGENDEATTYVKKILKELK
;
A
#
# COMPACT_ATOMS: atom_id res chain seq x y z
N ALA A 1 -14.14 -5.96 -17.59
CA ALA A 1 -15.21 -6.69 -16.90
C ALA A 1 -14.82 -8.14 -16.55
N ARG A 2 -14.37 -8.97 -17.50
CA ARG A 2 -14.06 -10.41 -17.28
C ARG A 2 -12.93 -10.64 -16.28
N SER A 3 -11.83 -9.91 -16.39
CA SER A 3 -10.67 -10.01 -15.47
C SER A 3 -11.06 -9.68 -14.03
N TYR A 4 -11.87 -8.62 -13.83
CA TYR A 4 -12.36 -8.25 -12.52
C TYR A 4 -13.28 -9.31 -11.88
N ALA A 5 -14.16 -9.92 -12.68
CA ALA A 5 -15.02 -10.99 -12.20
C ALA A 5 -14.21 -12.23 -11.77
N LEU A 6 -13.18 -12.61 -12.54
CA LEU A 6 -12.28 -13.70 -12.19
C LEU A 6 -11.47 -13.40 -10.91
N LYS A 7 -11.02 -12.15 -10.73
CA LYS A 7 -10.36 -11.73 -9.50
C LYS A 7 -11.27 -11.84 -8.26
N ILE A 8 -12.54 -11.40 -8.38
CA ILE A 8 -13.52 -11.56 -7.30
C ILE A 8 -13.74 -13.04 -6.99
N LEU A 9 -13.93 -13.87 -8.02
CA LEU A 9 -14.14 -15.31 -7.85
C LEU A 9 -12.95 -15.97 -7.14
N GLY A 10 -11.72 -15.70 -7.59
CA GLY A 10 -10.50 -16.22 -6.97
C GLY A 10 -10.37 -15.83 -5.49
N ASN A 11 -10.61 -14.54 -5.18
CA ASN A 11 -10.57 -14.07 -3.79
C ASN A 11 -11.68 -14.67 -2.92
N SER A 12 -12.84 -14.95 -3.50
CA SER A 12 -13.97 -15.58 -2.80
C SER A 12 -13.67 -17.02 -2.40
N PHE A 13 -12.82 -17.73 -3.13
CA PHE A 13 -12.43 -19.11 -2.80
C PHE A 13 -11.77 -19.22 -1.42
N TYR A 14 -10.84 -18.32 -1.13
CA TYR A 14 -10.21 -18.27 0.19
C TYR A 14 -11.24 -18.06 1.31
N GLY A 15 -12.13 -17.05 1.13
CA GLY A 15 -13.18 -16.74 2.09
C GLY A 15 -14.16 -17.90 2.27
N TYR A 16 -14.48 -18.60 1.19
CA TYR A 16 -15.35 -19.78 1.21
C TYR A 16 -14.72 -20.93 2.01
N LEU A 17 -13.44 -21.23 1.79
CA LEU A 17 -12.72 -22.26 2.55
C LEU A 17 -12.62 -21.93 4.05
N ALA A 18 -12.54 -20.64 4.41
CA ALA A 18 -12.46 -20.18 5.78
C ALA A 18 -13.82 -20.10 6.51
N PHE A 19 -14.95 -20.21 5.78
CA PHE A 19 -16.28 -20.07 6.33
C PHE A 19 -16.83 -21.43 6.81
N TYR A 20 -17.05 -21.55 8.10
CA TYR A 20 -17.48 -22.83 8.73
C TYR A 20 -18.81 -23.40 8.20
N GLY A 21 -19.69 -22.56 7.66
CA GLY A 21 -20.95 -22.96 7.05
C GLY A 21 -20.84 -23.39 5.58
N ALA A 22 -19.64 -23.33 4.98
CA ALA A 22 -19.45 -23.70 3.59
C ALA A 22 -19.35 -25.23 3.43
N ARG A 23 -19.89 -25.75 2.30
CA ARG A 23 -19.84 -27.19 1.98
C ARG A 23 -18.42 -27.77 1.96
N TRP A 24 -17.44 -26.98 1.49
CA TRP A 24 -16.03 -27.38 1.41
C TRP A 24 -15.18 -26.56 2.39
N TYR A 25 -15.71 -26.35 3.59
CA TYR A 25 -14.94 -25.73 4.65
C TYR A 25 -13.67 -26.54 4.95
N SER A 26 -12.54 -25.86 4.98
CA SER A 26 -11.26 -26.42 5.38
C SER A 26 -10.39 -25.32 5.99
N PHE A 27 -10.35 -25.26 7.30
CA PHE A 27 -9.56 -24.30 8.04
C PHE A 27 -8.06 -24.45 7.72
N GLU A 28 -7.60 -25.70 7.57
CA GLU A 28 -6.22 -26.03 7.23
C GLU A 28 -5.83 -25.48 5.86
N SER A 29 -6.69 -25.65 4.85
CA SER A 29 -6.44 -25.13 3.51
C SER A 29 -6.44 -23.60 3.46
N ALA A 30 -7.36 -22.96 4.18
CA ALA A 30 -7.39 -21.50 4.32
C ALA A 30 -6.13 -21.00 5.08
N GLY A 31 -5.75 -21.68 6.15
CA GLY A 31 -4.55 -21.41 6.91
C GLY A 31 -3.27 -21.56 6.07
N ALA A 32 -3.17 -22.63 5.29
CA ALA A 32 -2.05 -22.88 4.38
C ALA A 32 -1.93 -21.78 3.32
N THR A 33 -3.03 -21.34 2.71
CA THR A 33 -3.04 -20.25 1.72
C THR A 33 -2.39 -18.98 2.28
N THR A 34 -2.78 -18.58 3.49
CA THR A 34 -2.20 -17.38 4.12
C THR A 34 -0.76 -17.59 4.60
N ALA A 35 -0.39 -18.82 4.99
CA ALA A 35 0.96 -19.15 5.38
C ALA A 35 1.93 -19.05 4.18
N TYR A 36 1.55 -19.58 3.03
CA TYR A 36 2.31 -19.43 1.78
C TYR A 36 2.44 -17.97 1.35
N ALA A 37 1.35 -17.21 1.38
CA ALA A 37 1.40 -15.78 1.04
C ALA A 37 2.39 -15.01 1.95
N ARG A 38 2.38 -15.27 3.25
CA ARG A 38 3.34 -14.70 4.20
C ARG A 38 4.78 -15.13 3.95
N ASP A 39 4.99 -16.37 3.53
CA ASP A 39 6.33 -16.87 3.23
C ASP A 39 6.89 -16.20 1.98
N TYR A 40 6.11 -16.10 0.91
CA TYR A 40 6.53 -15.43 -0.33
C TYR A 40 6.86 -13.97 -0.12
N ILE A 41 6.02 -13.20 0.59
CA ILE A 41 6.33 -11.78 0.82
C ILE A 41 7.58 -11.61 1.70
N LYS A 42 7.80 -12.46 2.70
CA LYS A 42 9.01 -12.44 3.52
C LYS A 42 10.26 -12.75 2.71
N ARG A 43 10.21 -13.75 1.81
CA ARG A 43 11.32 -14.06 0.90
C ARG A 43 11.59 -12.90 -0.06
N THR A 44 10.55 -12.27 -0.59
CA THR A 44 10.68 -11.09 -1.45
C THR A 44 11.37 -9.94 -0.72
N ILE A 45 10.94 -9.64 0.52
CA ILE A 45 11.56 -8.61 1.36
C ILE A 45 13.05 -8.92 1.59
N LYS A 46 13.37 -10.15 2.01
CA LYS A 46 14.75 -10.56 2.24
C LYS A 46 15.59 -10.45 0.97
N SER A 47 15.07 -10.89 -0.17
CA SER A 47 15.76 -10.77 -1.46
C SER A 47 15.97 -9.31 -1.88
N ALA A 48 15.03 -8.41 -1.55
CA ALA A 48 15.18 -6.98 -1.80
C ALA A 48 16.32 -6.39 -0.94
N GLU A 49 16.36 -6.71 0.34
CA GLU A 49 17.42 -6.28 1.26
C GLU A 49 18.80 -6.81 0.83
N GLU A 50 18.89 -8.08 0.44
CA GLU A 50 20.11 -8.71 -0.10
C GLU A 50 20.54 -8.07 -1.44
N SER A 51 19.61 -7.49 -2.19
CA SER A 51 19.86 -6.74 -3.42
C SER A 51 20.17 -5.25 -3.17
N GLY A 52 20.29 -4.84 -1.91
CA GLY A 52 20.63 -3.48 -1.49
C GLY A 52 19.48 -2.47 -1.55
N PHE A 53 18.24 -2.93 -1.59
CA PHE A 53 17.08 -2.08 -1.39
C PHE A 53 16.71 -2.00 0.10
N GLU A 54 16.21 -0.85 0.53
CA GLU A 54 15.57 -0.71 1.83
C GLU A 54 14.05 -0.88 1.68
N VAL A 55 13.45 -1.78 2.44
CA VAL A 55 11.99 -1.98 2.45
C VAL A 55 11.38 -1.08 3.51
N VAL A 56 10.73 0.01 3.09
CA VAL A 56 10.14 1.00 4.01
C VAL A 56 8.76 0.61 4.52
N TYR A 57 8.03 -0.20 3.75
CA TYR A 57 6.70 -0.64 4.13
C TYR A 57 6.31 -1.92 3.39
N SER A 58 5.55 -2.78 4.06
CA SER A 58 4.95 -3.98 3.47
C SER A 58 3.59 -4.26 4.09
N ASP A 59 2.62 -4.66 3.27
CA ASP A 59 1.29 -5.06 3.74
C ASP A 59 0.73 -6.17 2.85
N THR A 60 0.43 -7.29 3.48
CA THR A 60 -0.20 -8.49 2.92
C THR A 60 0.56 -9.09 1.74
N ASP A 61 0.53 -8.47 0.57
CA ASP A 61 1.02 -8.94 -0.72
C ASP A 61 1.86 -7.90 -1.48
N SER A 62 2.18 -6.79 -0.84
CA SER A 62 2.94 -5.70 -1.44
C SER A 62 4.09 -5.24 -0.56
N CYS A 63 5.14 -4.69 -1.17
CA CYS A 63 6.22 -4.01 -0.47
C CYS A 63 6.64 -2.74 -1.23
N PHE A 64 7.09 -1.75 -0.47
CA PHE A 64 7.60 -0.49 -0.98
C PHE A 64 9.11 -0.44 -0.76
N LEU A 65 9.84 -0.26 -1.84
CA LEU A 65 11.29 -0.17 -1.85
C LEU A 65 11.72 1.29 -1.92
N LEU A 66 12.64 1.68 -1.05
CA LEU A 66 13.32 2.97 -1.15
C LEU A 66 14.47 2.84 -2.13
N LEU A 67 14.44 3.64 -3.19
CA LEU A 67 15.45 3.56 -4.25
C LEU A 67 16.82 4.14 -3.81
N LYS A 68 16.83 5.22 -2.99
CA LYS A 68 18.06 5.95 -2.65
C LYS A 68 18.83 6.34 -3.91
N ASP A 69 20.01 5.74 -4.09
CA ASP A 69 20.91 6.00 -5.23
C ASP A 69 20.60 5.13 -6.47
N LYS A 70 19.59 4.23 -6.37
CA LYS A 70 19.17 3.34 -7.44
C LYS A 70 18.11 4.01 -8.33
N ASN A 71 18.04 3.57 -9.58
CA ASN A 71 17.02 4.04 -10.51
C ASN A 71 15.80 3.10 -10.55
N PRO A 72 14.65 3.56 -11.08
CA PRO A 72 13.44 2.73 -11.19
C PRO A 72 13.64 1.46 -12.02
N GLN A 73 14.54 1.45 -12.99
CA GLN A 73 14.84 0.27 -13.81
C GLN A 73 15.45 -0.85 -12.96
N GLU A 74 16.34 -0.54 -12.03
CA GLU A 74 16.90 -1.54 -11.12
C GLU A 74 15.85 -2.22 -10.26
N ALA A 75 14.79 -1.48 -9.86
CA ALA A 75 13.68 -2.07 -9.14
C ALA A 75 12.83 -2.99 -10.03
N THR A 76 12.67 -2.65 -11.30
CA THR A 76 11.99 -3.51 -12.28
C THR A 76 12.79 -4.78 -12.57
N ASP A 77 14.11 -4.65 -12.76
CA ASP A 77 15.01 -5.79 -12.97
C ASP A 77 15.03 -6.73 -11.75
N PHE A 78 14.97 -6.16 -10.54
CA PHE A 78 14.83 -6.93 -9.31
C PHE A 78 13.49 -7.68 -9.28
N MET A 79 12.38 -7.02 -9.62
CA MET A 79 11.05 -7.64 -9.71
C MET A 79 11.07 -8.82 -10.70
N ASP A 80 11.65 -8.64 -11.88
CA ASP A 80 11.76 -9.69 -12.90
C ASP A 80 12.59 -10.88 -12.42
N LYS A 81 13.65 -10.61 -11.64
CA LYS A 81 14.46 -11.66 -10.99
C LYS A 81 13.63 -12.46 -9.98
N VAL A 82 12.83 -11.79 -9.15
CA VAL A 82 11.94 -12.45 -8.17
C VAL A 82 10.87 -13.26 -8.89
N ASN A 83 10.25 -12.72 -9.94
CA ASN A 83 9.21 -13.39 -10.72
C ASN A 83 9.66 -14.74 -11.29
N LYS A 84 10.94 -14.86 -11.69
CA LYS A 84 11.52 -16.12 -12.14
C LYS A 84 11.58 -17.20 -11.05
N THR A 85 11.46 -16.83 -9.78
CA THR A 85 11.51 -17.74 -8.63
C THR A 85 10.12 -18.08 -8.09
N LEU A 86 9.10 -17.36 -8.50
CA LEU A 86 7.72 -17.58 -8.05
C LEU A 86 7.08 -18.77 -8.78
N PRO A 87 6.21 -19.55 -8.12
CA PRO A 87 5.63 -20.74 -8.69
C PRO A 87 4.43 -20.43 -9.62
N GLY A 88 4.30 -21.23 -10.64
CA GLY A 88 3.14 -21.25 -11.51
C GLY A 88 2.90 -19.93 -12.25
N ARG A 89 1.77 -19.28 -11.95
CA ARG A 89 1.37 -17.99 -12.54
C ARG A 89 1.45 -16.84 -11.54
N MET A 90 2.10 -17.06 -10.41
CA MET A 90 2.29 -15.99 -9.42
C MET A 90 3.36 -15.04 -9.95
N GLU A 91 3.06 -13.75 -9.94
CA GLU A 91 3.98 -12.70 -10.36
C GLU A 91 3.80 -11.45 -9.50
N LEU A 92 4.86 -10.68 -9.36
CA LEU A 92 4.83 -9.32 -8.84
C LEU A 92 4.59 -8.38 -10.01
N GLU A 93 3.73 -7.40 -9.79
CA GLU A 93 3.48 -6.31 -10.73
C GLU A 93 4.12 -5.02 -10.20
N PHE A 94 4.72 -4.26 -11.10
CA PHE A 94 5.22 -2.93 -10.77
C PHE A 94 4.06 -1.95 -10.70
N GLU A 95 3.73 -1.48 -9.50
CA GLU A 95 2.60 -0.58 -9.30
C GLU A 95 2.90 0.86 -9.71
N GLY A 96 4.15 1.27 -9.63
CA GLY A 96 4.60 2.59 -10.05
C GLY A 96 5.73 3.15 -9.20
N TYR A 97 6.28 4.25 -9.69
CA TYR A 97 7.26 5.06 -9.00
C TYR A 97 6.58 6.25 -8.32
N PHE A 98 6.98 6.52 -7.08
CA PHE A 98 6.46 7.61 -6.26
C PHE A 98 7.65 8.41 -5.72
N PRO A 99 7.88 9.63 -6.22
CA PRO A 99 8.99 10.48 -5.77
C PRO A 99 8.98 10.78 -4.28
N ARG A 100 7.76 10.88 -3.69
CA ARG A 100 7.59 11.16 -2.26
C ARG A 100 6.42 10.38 -1.67
N GLY A 101 6.55 10.05 -0.38
CA GLY A 101 5.53 9.33 0.36
C GLY A 101 5.54 9.64 1.85
N ILE A 102 4.38 9.55 2.47
CA ILE A 102 4.18 9.68 3.91
C ILE A 102 3.63 8.36 4.42
N PHE A 103 4.36 7.71 5.31
CA PHE A 103 3.91 6.55 6.07
C PHE A 103 3.68 6.96 7.51
N VAL A 104 2.46 6.77 8.01
CA VAL A 104 2.08 7.25 9.35
C VAL A 104 2.52 6.23 10.40
N ALA A 105 3.16 6.71 11.47
CA ALA A 105 3.44 5.88 12.64
C ALA A 105 2.18 5.66 13.50
N GLN A 106 2.11 4.54 14.21
CA GLN A 106 1.08 4.32 15.22
C GLN A 106 1.28 5.27 16.40
N LYS A 107 0.18 5.83 16.90
CA LYS A 107 0.22 6.74 18.06
C LYS A 107 0.89 6.04 19.25
N GLY A 108 1.99 6.64 19.75
CA GLY A 108 2.75 6.09 20.89
C GLY A 108 3.72 4.95 20.54
N SER A 109 3.98 4.70 19.25
CA SER A 109 4.93 3.67 18.82
C SER A 109 5.72 4.16 17.60
N GLN A 110 6.96 3.70 17.44
CA GLN A 110 7.73 3.91 16.22
C GLN A 110 7.32 2.96 15.08
N LYS A 111 6.40 2.03 15.33
CA LYS A 111 5.90 1.10 14.30
C LYS A 111 4.97 1.83 13.34
N GLY A 112 5.11 1.58 12.06
CA GLY A 112 4.21 2.12 11.04
C GLY A 112 2.76 1.68 11.25
N ALA A 113 1.81 2.60 11.04
CA ALA A 113 0.40 2.29 11.03
C ALA A 113 0.08 1.45 9.78
N LYS A 114 -0.51 0.28 9.98
CA LYS A 114 -0.93 -0.56 8.85
C LYS A 114 -1.99 0.17 8.01
N LYS A 115 -1.81 0.11 6.69
CA LYS A 115 -2.77 0.64 5.70
C LYS A 115 -3.06 2.15 5.86
N LYS A 116 -2.08 2.95 6.30
CA LYS A 116 -2.22 4.42 6.37
C LYS A 116 -0.99 5.11 5.79
N TYR A 117 -1.07 5.46 4.50
CA TYR A 117 -0.01 6.14 3.76
C TYR A 117 -0.57 7.01 2.63
N ALA A 118 0.18 8.00 2.22
CA ALA A 118 -0.09 8.84 1.07
C ALA A 118 1.16 8.96 0.21
N LEU A 119 1.03 8.75 -1.09
CA LEU A 119 2.10 8.77 -2.07
C LEU A 119 1.74 9.71 -3.20
N ILE A 120 2.72 10.41 -3.77
CA ILE A 120 2.52 11.29 -4.93
C ILE A 120 3.31 10.76 -6.12
N ARG A 121 2.71 10.81 -7.31
CA ARG A 121 3.35 10.50 -8.59
C ARG A 121 3.97 11.75 -9.21
N GLU A 122 4.77 11.56 -10.23
CA GLU A 122 5.38 12.65 -11.00
C GLU A 122 4.35 13.56 -11.68
N ASP A 123 3.19 13.01 -12.05
CA ASP A 123 2.07 13.75 -12.63
C ASP A 123 1.24 14.54 -11.59
N GLY A 124 1.64 14.50 -10.31
CA GLY A 124 0.93 15.14 -9.20
C GLY A 124 -0.27 14.36 -8.68
N SER A 125 -0.63 13.23 -9.29
CA SER A 125 -1.70 12.37 -8.77
C SER A 125 -1.28 11.69 -7.47
N MET A 126 -2.24 11.53 -6.54
CA MET A 126 -1.96 10.93 -5.24
C MET A 126 -2.62 9.57 -5.08
N LYS A 127 -1.88 8.62 -4.51
CA LYS A 127 -2.42 7.38 -3.97
C LYS A 127 -2.55 7.51 -2.46
N ILE A 128 -3.78 7.55 -1.96
CA ILE A 128 -4.06 7.71 -0.53
C ILE A 128 -4.75 6.45 0.00
N THR A 129 -4.23 5.90 1.08
CA THR A 129 -4.77 4.70 1.73
C THR A 129 -4.96 4.94 3.21
N GLY A 130 -6.12 4.56 3.76
CA GLY A 130 -6.41 4.55 5.19
C GLY A 130 -6.63 5.91 5.85
N PHE A 131 -6.45 7.00 5.12
CA PHE A 131 -6.79 8.34 5.58
C PHE A 131 -8.31 8.58 5.52
N GLU A 132 -8.74 9.64 6.18
CA GLU A 132 -10.15 10.01 6.30
C GLU A 132 -10.75 10.43 4.95
N THR A 133 -9.94 10.96 4.03
CA THR A 133 -10.33 11.33 2.66
C THR A 133 -11.02 10.20 1.89
N VAL A 134 -10.59 8.95 2.12
CA VAL A 134 -11.15 7.77 1.42
C VAL A 134 -12.32 7.13 2.17
N ARG A 135 -12.70 7.63 3.33
CA ARG A 135 -13.79 7.09 4.15
C ARG A 135 -15.12 7.75 3.81
N ARG A 136 -16.21 6.96 3.81
CA ARG A 136 -17.56 7.46 3.46
C ARG A 136 -18.22 8.32 4.52
N ASN A 137 -17.87 8.14 5.79
CA ASN A 137 -18.50 8.77 6.96
C ASN A 137 -17.90 10.12 7.36
N TRP A 138 -17.00 10.70 6.57
CA TRP A 138 -16.41 12.01 6.80
C TRP A 138 -17.04 13.07 5.90
N SER A 139 -17.14 14.32 6.40
CA SER A 139 -17.68 15.44 5.63
C SER A 139 -16.79 15.75 4.42
N THR A 140 -17.37 16.28 3.35
CA THR A 140 -16.64 16.71 2.16
C THR A 140 -15.55 17.71 2.51
N LEU A 141 -15.88 18.72 3.33
CA LEU A 141 -14.92 19.71 3.78
C LEU A 141 -13.69 19.08 4.46
N ALA A 142 -13.90 18.12 5.39
CA ALA A 142 -12.79 17.47 6.07
C ALA A 142 -11.91 16.65 5.11
N LYS A 143 -12.52 16.04 4.10
CA LYS A 143 -11.79 15.30 3.05
C LYS A 143 -10.96 16.24 2.19
N ASP A 144 -11.54 17.35 1.73
CA ASP A 144 -10.89 18.33 0.87
C ASP A 144 -9.70 18.97 1.62
N VAL A 145 -9.91 19.35 2.87
CA VAL A 145 -8.84 19.92 3.71
C VAL A 145 -7.69 18.91 3.93
N GLN A 146 -8.02 17.67 4.21
CA GLN A 146 -7.00 16.65 4.41
C GLN A 146 -6.27 16.33 3.10
N GLN A 147 -6.98 16.24 1.98
CA GLN A 147 -6.39 15.96 0.66
C GLN A 147 -5.44 17.07 0.24
N GLU A 148 -5.85 18.33 0.38
CA GLU A 148 -5.01 19.47 0.05
C GLU A 148 -3.81 19.58 1.01
N GLY A 149 -4.02 19.38 2.31
CA GLY A 149 -2.93 19.34 3.28
C GLY A 149 -1.89 18.25 2.98
N LEU A 150 -2.34 17.05 2.59
CA LEU A 150 -1.44 15.97 2.18
C LEU A 150 -0.68 16.33 0.89
N ARG A 151 -1.34 16.97 -0.08
CA ARG A 151 -0.71 17.41 -1.34
C ARG A 151 0.41 18.40 -1.06
N LEU A 152 0.15 19.43 -0.27
CA LEU A 152 1.14 20.44 0.10
C LEU A 152 2.35 19.82 0.83
N VAL A 153 2.10 18.96 1.81
CA VAL A 153 3.19 18.28 2.54
C VAL A 153 4.01 17.36 1.62
N LEU A 154 3.35 16.61 0.73
CA LEU A 154 4.03 15.74 -0.23
C LEU A 154 4.86 16.53 -1.25
N ASN A 155 4.46 17.76 -1.58
CA ASN A 155 5.26 18.66 -2.42
C ASN A 155 6.41 19.33 -1.65
N GLY A 156 6.44 19.23 -0.32
CA GLY A 156 7.44 19.90 0.53
C GLY A 156 7.05 21.30 0.96
N GLU A 157 5.82 21.71 0.71
CA GLU A 157 5.23 23.04 0.98
C GLU A 157 4.65 23.08 2.41
N ASN A 158 5.49 22.82 3.44
CA ASN A 158 5.02 22.63 4.82
C ASN A 158 4.45 23.91 5.45
N ASP A 159 5.02 25.08 5.13
CA ASP A 159 4.56 26.36 5.65
C ASP A 159 3.20 26.74 5.02
N GLU A 160 3.02 26.44 3.74
CA GLU A 160 1.76 26.62 3.03
C GLU A 160 0.68 25.69 3.58
N ALA A 161 1.02 24.43 3.86
CA ALA A 161 0.10 23.48 4.50
C ALA A 161 -0.36 24.01 5.87
N THR A 162 0.56 24.53 6.67
CA THR A 162 0.25 25.12 7.99
C THR A 162 -0.66 26.35 7.85
N THR A 163 -0.37 27.22 6.91
CA THR A 163 -1.16 28.43 6.64
C THR A 163 -2.56 28.08 6.15
N TYR A 164 -2.66 27.11 5.23
CA TYR A 164 -3.92 26.61 4.74
C TYR A 164 -4.83 26.08 5.85
N VAL A 165 -4.31 25.20 6.72
CA VAL A 165 -5.10 24.64 7.84
C VAL A 165 -5.53 25.75 8.81
N LYS A 166 -4.64 26.72 9.13
CA LYS A 166 -4.99 27.86 10.01
C LYS A 166 -6.09 28.73 9.40
N LYS A 167 -6.08 28.95 8.08
CA LYS A 167 -7.13 29.70 7.38
C LYS A 167 -8.48 29.00 7.54
N ILE A 168 -8.57 27.71 7.23
CA ILE A 168 -9.82 26.94 7.38
C ILE A 168 -10.34 26.96 8.82
N LEU A 169 -9.45 26.81 9.82
CA LEU A 169 -9.86 26.87 11.22
C LEU A 169 -10.41 28.24 11.64
N LYS A 170 -10.01 29.34 10.98
CA LYS A 170 -10.60 30.68 11.21
C LYS A 170 -11.97 30.82 10.55
N GLU A 171 -12.16 30.23 9.38
CA GLU A 171 -13.43 30.27 8.65
C GLU A 171 -14.53 29.40 9.30
N LEU A 172 -14.13 28.42 10.12
CA LEU A 172 -15.04 27.53 10.86
C LEU A 172 -15.48 28.07 12.24
N LYS A 173 -14.90 29.17 12.70
CA LYS A 173 -15.25 29.87 13.95
C LYS A 173 -16.20 31.02 13.69
#